data_784819f0728c4553706309cfae6eafa3
#
_entry.id   784819f0728c4553706309cfae6eafa3
#
_cell.length_a   1.000
_cell.length_b   1.000
_cell.length_c   1.000
_cell.angle_alpha   90.00
_cell.angle_beta   90.00
_cell.angle_gamma   90.00
#
_symmetry.space_group_name_H-M   'P 1'
#
loop_
_entity.id
_entity.type
_entity.pdbx_description
1 polymer ?
#
loop_
_entity_poly.entity_id
_entity_poly.type
_entity_poly.pdbx_seq_one_letter_code
_entity_poly.pdbx_strand_id
1 'polypeptide(L)'
;MFASPIARLVQQLGKLPGIGEKTAARLAFHILRASPEDAAALAAAIAEVKQKIRFCSVCCDLTESDPCAICRDARRDPGVVCVVAQPQDVVAIERTGGYRGRYHVLHGVLSPLDGIGPDDLRVTELVARCAGGPAAADGSGGDQSIREAILATSPSVEGEATAVYLAKLLRPLGVRATRIATGVPIGGELEYADQVTLARAIDGRREM
;
A
#
# COMPACT_ATOMS: atom_id res chain seq x y z
N MET A 1 32.86 7.04 25.43
CA MET A 1 31.54 6.62 25.96
C MET A 1 30.63 7.85 25.93
N PHE A 2 29.44 7.78 25.31
CA PHE A 2 28.50 8.91 25.28
C PHE A 2 27.80 9.08 26.64
N ALA A 3 27.36 10.30 26.95
CA ALA A 3 26.46 10.55 28.08
C ALA A 3 25.17 9.71 27.90
N SER A 4 24.63 9.21 29.02
CA SER A 4 23.49 8.25 29.01
C SER A 4 22.28 8.66 28.15
N PRO A 5 21.83 9.93 28.12
CA PRO A 5 20.73 10.35 27.24
C PRO A 5 21.07 10.25 25.74
N ILE A 6 22.31 10.62 25.36
CA ILE A 6 22.78 10.53 23.97
C ILE A 6 22.88 9.07 23.55
N ALA A 7 23.42 8.20 24.38
CA ALA A 7 23.53 6.78 24.12
C ALA A 7 22.15 6.14 23.89
N ARG A 8 21.13 6.48 24.67
CA ARG A 8 19.76 6.02 24.51
C ARG A 8 19.16 6.49 23.19
N LEU A 9 19.36 7.74 22.82
CA LEU A 9 18.84 8.26 21.53
C LEU A 9 19.50 7.54 20.34
N VAL A 10 20.83 7.37 20.35
CA VAL A 10 21.55 6.59 19.32
C VAL A 10 21.00 5.17 19.21
N GLN A 11 20.79 4.51 20.35
CA GLN A 11 20.22 3.15 20.37
C GLN A 11 18.82 3.08 19.77
N GLN A 12 17.93 4.05 20.07
CA GLN A 12 16.57 4.06 19.50
C GLN A 12 16.60 4.35 18.00
N LEU A 13 17.40 5.31 17.54
CA LEU A 13 17.57 5.62 16.12
C LEU A 13 18.16 4.43 15.34
N GLY A 14 19.11 3.70 15.95
CA GLY A 14 19.73 2.51 15.35
C GLY A 14 18.78 1.30 15.19
N LYS A 15 17.59 1.33 15.80
CA LYS A 15 16.54 0.32 15.56
C LYS A 15 15.75 0.55 14.29
N LEU A 16 15.88 1.73 13.67
CA LEU A 16 15.16 2.04 12.44
C LEU A 16 15.83 1.33 11.26
N PRO A 17 15.03 0.74 10.34
CA PRO A 17 15.56 0.04 9.17
C PRO A 17 16.48 0.95 8.35
N GLY A 18 17.64 0.44 7.94
CA GLY A 18 18.62 1.19 7.15
C GLY A 18 19.48 2.19 7.95
N ILE A 19 19.26 2.33 9.26
CA ILE A 19 20.07 3.22 10.11
C ILE A 19 21.08 2.41 10.90
N GLY A 20 22.34 2.40 10.43
CA GLY A 20 23.46 1.83 11.16
C GLY A 20 23.96 2.76 12.29
N GLU A 21 24.83 2.22 13.15
CA GLU A 21 25.34 2.91 14.34
C GLU A 21 25.95 4.30 14.05
N LYS A 22 26.75 4.43 12.98
CA LYS A 22 27.36 5.71 12.58
C LYS A 22 26.31 6.75 12.19
N THR A 23 25.28 6.32 11.45
CA THR A 23 24.18 7.21 11.05
C THR A 23 23.32 7.59 12.24
N ALA A 24 23.00 6.65 13.13
CA ALA A 24 22.26 6.91 14.37
C ALA A 24 22.99 7.94 15.25
N ALA A 25 24.29 7.80 15.43
CA ALA A 25 25.09 8.77 16.17
C ALA A 25 25.06 10.16 15.51
N ARG A 26 25.23 10.25 14.19
CA ARG A 26 25.14 11.52 13.45
C ARG A 26 23.79 12.21 13.60
N LEU A 27 22.70 11.45 13.52
CA LEU A 27 21.33 11.95 13.72
C LEU A 27 21.12 12.42 15.17
N ALA A 28 21.58 11.67 16.17
CA ALA A 28 21.49 12.06 17.57
C ALA A 28 22.22 13.38 17.87
N PHE A 29 23.41 13.58 17.31
CA PHE A 29 24.13 14.85 17.45
C PHE A 29 23.50 16.00 16.66
N HIS A 30 22.82 15.70 15.52
CA HIS A 30 22.04 16.71 14.81
C HIS A 30 20.86 17.20 15.66
N ILE A 31 20.09 16.27 16.24
CA ILE A 31 18.96 16.59 17.14
C ILE A 31 19.45 17.36 18.38
N LEU A 32 20.60 16.99 18.94
CA LEU A 32 21.17 17.70 20.09
C LEU A 32 21.53 19.18 19.78
N ARG A 33 21.91 19.47 18.53
CA ARG A 33 22.27 20.83 18.07
C ARG A 33 21.05 21.63 17.58
N ALA A 34 19.96 20.96 17.27
CA ALA A 34 18.69 21.61 16.89
C ALA A 34 18.12 22.41 18.06
N SER A 35 17.17 23.30 17.76
CA SER A 35 16.48 24.02 18.82
C SER A 35 15.62 23.06 19.69
N PRO A 36 15.36 23.39 20.94
CA PRO A 36 14.47 22.61 21.79
C PRO A 36 13.07 22.44 21.15
N GLU A 37 12.60 23.47 20.42
CA GLU A 37 11.32 23.50 19.72
C GLU A 37 11.29 22.47 18.59
N ASP A 38 12.35 22.39 17.78
CA ASP A 38 12.46 21.42 16.67
C ASP A 38 12.52 19.97 17.20
N ALA A 39 13.29 19.77 18.27
CA ALA A 39 13.37 18.46 18.92
C ALA A 39 12.01 18.02 19.50
N ALA A 40 11.28 18.94 20.13
CA ALA A 40 9.96 18.69 20.67
C ALA A 40 8.94 18.42 19.55
N ALA A 41 8.99 19.18 18.45
CA ALA A 41 8.13 18.97 17.29
C ALA A 41 8.32 17.58 16.65
N LEU A 42 9.58 17.14 16.50
CA LEU A 42 9.89 15.78 16.00
C LEU A 42 9.32 14.70 16.94
N ALA A 43 9.53 14.84 18.23
CA ALA A 43 9.02 13.89 19.22
C ALA A 43 7.48 13.84 19.22
N ALA A 44 6.83 15.00 19.14
CA ALA A 44 5.37 15.12 19.03
C ALA A 44 4.84 14.45 17.76
N ALA A 45 5.46 14.67 16.60
CA ALA A 45 5.05 14.07 15.34
C ALA A 45 5.13 12.52 15.38
N ILE A 46 6.20 11.97 15.98
CA ILE A 46 6.33 10.51 16.17
C ILE A 46 5.21 9.96 17.06
N ALA A 47 4.89 10.64 18.15
CA ALA A 47 3.84 10.22 19.06
C ALA A 47 2.45 10.33 18.39
N GLU A 48 2.20 11.41 17.65
CA GLU A 48 0.94 11.71 16.96
C GLU A 48 0.58 10.62 15.93
N VAL A 49 1.54 10.20 15.09
CA VAL A 49 1.33 9.11 14.13
C VAL A 49 0.85 7.85 14.82
N LYS A 50 1.42 7.48 15.97
CA LYS A 50 1.03 6.27 16.71
C LYS A 50 -0.33 6.39 17.39
N GLN A 51 -0.77 7.60 17.70
CA GLN A 51 -2.03 7.85 18.39
C GLN A 51 -3.21 8.05 17.44
N LYS A 52 -2.98 8.76 16.32
CA LYS A 52 -4.07 9.18 15.42
C LYS A 52 -4.28 8.26 14.23
N ILE A 53 -3.21 7.60 13.73
CA ILE A 53 -3.32 6.76 12.54
C ILE A 53 -3.89 5.40 12.91
N ARG A 54 -4.91 5.00 12.16
CA ARG A 54 -5.60 3.70 12.25
C ARG A 54 -5.83 3.13 10.85
N PHE A 55 -6.30 1.90 10.77
CA PHE A 55 -6.76 1.32 9.52
C PHE A 55 -8.20 1.75 9.22
N CYS A 56 -8.45 2.11 7.97
CA CYS A 56 -9.80 2.34 7.47
C CYS A 56 -10.58 1.01 7.51
N SER A 57 -11.77 1.01 8.11
CA SER A 57 -12.63 -0.18 8.23
C SER A 57 -13.10 -0.74 6.87
N VAL A 58 -13.04 0.06 5.80
CA VAL A 58 -13.51 -0.31 4.46
C VAL A 58 -12.37 -0.81 3.57
N CYS A 59 -11.27 -0.07 3.49
CA CYS A 59 -10.20 -0.35 2.51
C CYS A 59 -8.88 -0.78 3.14
N CYS A 60 -8.81 -0.82 4.46
CA CYS A 60 -7.61 -1.16 5.24
C CYS A 60 -6.42 -0.20 5.04
N ASP A 61 -6.58 0.95 4.36
CA ASP A 61 -5.56 1.97 4.25
C ASP A 61 -5.37 2.74 5.57
N LEU A 62 -4.25 3.43 5.71
CA LEU A 62 -3.94 4.25 6.88
C LEU A 62 -4.72 5.56 6.84
N THR A 63 -5.37 5.93 7.97
CA THR A 63 -6.22 7.11 8.03
C THR A 63 -6.33 7.67 9.45
N GLU A 64 -6.59 8.97 9.57
CA GLU A 64 -6.99 9.59 10.85
C GLU A 64 -8.48 9.44 11.14
N SER A 65 -9.31 9.41 10.08
CA SER A 65 -10.78 9.31 10.20
C SER A 65 -11.31 8.05 9.54
N ASP A 66 -12.23 7.35 10.17
CA ASP A 66 -12.82 6.12 9.66
C ASP A 66 -14.29 6.31 9.28
N PRO A 67 -14.70 5.97 8.04
CA PRO A 67 -13.87 5.57 6.90
C PRO A 67 -12.95 6.69 6.38
N CYS A 68 -11.89 6.32 5.61
CA CYS A 68 -10.96 7.29 5.05
C CYS A 68 -11.62 8.22 4.00
N ALA A 69 -10.95 9.32 3.67
CA ALA A 69 -11.46 10.30 2.71
C ALA A 69 -11.80 9.69 1.33
N ILE A 70 -10.99 8.73 0.87
CA ILE A 70 -11.22 8.03 -0.41
C ILE A 70 -12.50 7.19 -0.35
N CYS A 71 -12.72 6.45 0.74
CA CYS A 71 -13.93 5.63 0.89
C CYS A 71 -15.20 6.45 1.05
N ARG A 72 -15.11 7.66 1.62
CA ARG A 72 -16.24 8.59 1.77
C ARG A 72 -16.56 9.41 0.52
N ASP A 73 -15.66 9.47 -0.47
CA ASP A 73 -15.89 10.27 -1.67
C ASP A 73 -16.92 9.58 -2.58
N ALA A 74 -18.14 10.13 -2.57
CA ALA A 74 -19.27 9.64 -3.38
C ALA A 74 -19.08 9.78 -4.90
N ARG A 75 -18.08 10.55 -5.36
CA ARG A 75 -17.74 10.69 -6.78
C ARG A 75 -16.97 9.51 -7.33
N ARG A 76 -16.49 8.61 -6.46
CA ARG A 76 -15.73 7.42 -6.84
C ARG A 76 -16.65 6.25 -7.12
N ASP A 77 -16.29 5.48 -8.12
CA ASP A 77 -17.02 4.25 -8.48
C ASP A 77 -16.80 3.17 -7.39
N PRO A 78 -17.83 2.80 -6.62
CA PRO A 78 -17.73 1.79 -5.59
C PRO A 78 -17.59 0.37 -6.16
N GLY A 79 -18.00 0.14 -7.41
CA GLY A 79 -17.94 -1.15 -8.07
C GLY A 79 -16.56 -1.51 -8.63
N VAL A 80 -15.58 -0.60 -8.57
CA VAL A 80 -14.20 -0.84 -9.02
C VAL A 80 -13.24 -0.66 -7.86
N VAL A 81 -12.49 -1.71 -7.52
CA VAL A 81 -11.51 -1.70 -6.43
C VAL A 81 -10.12 -1.99 -6.95
N CYS A 82 -9.17 -1.10 -6.67
CA CYS A 82 -7.75 -1.34 -6.91
C CYS A 82 -7.12 -1.97 -5.66
N VAL A 83 -6.64 -3.20 -5.79
CA VAL A 83 -6.01 -3.95 -4.71
C VAL A 83 -4.51 -3.75 -4.79
N VAL A 84 -3.94 -3.16 -3.76
CA VAL A 84 -2.51 -2.82 -3.66
C VAL A 84 -1.84 -3.52 -2.48
N ALA A 85 -0.52 -3.66 -2.56
CA ALA A 85 0.25 -4.30 -1.49
C ALA A 85 0.44 -3.37 -0.29
N GLN A 86 0.71 -2.09 -0.52
CA GLN A 86 1.10 -1.15 0.53
C GLN A 86 0.36 0.19 0.42
N PRO A 87 0.21 0.95 1.53
CA PRO A 87 -0.38 2.30 1.50
C PRO A 87 0.30 3.27 0.54
N GLN A 88 1.62 3.14 0.35
CA GLN A 88 2.38 3.98 -0.59
C GLN A 88 1.93 3.82 -2.04
N ASP A 89 1.44 2.62 -2.40
CA ASP A 89 0.93 2.32 -3.74
C ASP A 89 -0.34 3.12 -4.02
N VAL A 90 -1.22 3.30 -3.01
CA VAL A 90 -2.40 4.18 -3.11
C VAL A 90 -1.96 5.60 -3.46
N VAL A 91 -0.97 6.13 -2.74
CA VAL A 91 -0.45 7.48 -2.99
C VAL A 91 0.12 7.61 -4.40
N ALA A 92 0.84 6.59 -4.88
CA ALA A 92 1.43 6.58 -6.22
C ALA A 92 0.34 6.61 -7.31
N ILE A 93 -0.72 5.80 -7.16
CA ILE A 93 -1.84 5.75 -8.12
C ILE A 93 -2.65 7.05 -8.07
N GLU A 94 -2.95 7.59 -6.89
CA GLU A 94 -3.69 8.84 -6.73
C GLU A 94 -2.98 10.04 -7.40
N ARG A 95 -1.65 10.08 -7.39
CA ARG A 95 -0.87 11.11 -8.08
C ARG A 95 -1.09 11.14 -9.59
N THR A 96 -1.53 10.06 -10.20
CA THR A 96 -1.84 10.04 -11.64
C THR A 96 -3.10 10.85 -11.97
N GLY A 97 -3.99 11.06 -10.99
CA GLY A 97 -5.27 11.75 -11.15
C GLY A 97 -6.28 11.04 -12.07
N GLY A 98 -5.92 9.89 -12.65
CA GLY A 98 -6.74 9.17 -13.62
C GLY A 98 -7.65 8.09 -13.02
N TYR A 99 -7.38 7.60 -11.82
CA TYR A 99 -8.16 6.55 -11.20
C TYR A 99 -9.35 7.10 -10.41
N ARG A 100 -10.54 6.53 -10.62
CA ARG A 100 -11.79 6.97 -10.00
C ARG A 100 -12.50 5.89 -9.18
N GLY A 101 -11.89 4.72 -9.03
CA GLY A 101 -12.41 3.67 -8.16
C GLY A 101 -11.97 3.83 -6.70
N ARG A 102 -12.27 2.82 -5.90
CA ARG A 102 -11.85 2.70 -4.49
C ARG A 102 -10.64 1.77 -4.38
N TYR A 103 -10.02 1.71 -3.20
CA TYR A 103 -8.84 0.87 -2.96
C TYR A 103 -9.13 -0.23 -1.95
N HIS A 104 -8.21 -1.21 -1.91
CA HIS A 104 -8.03 -2.13 -0.81
C HIS A 104 -6.54 -2.39 -0.62
N VAL A 105 -6.04 -2.20 0.60
CA VAL A 105 -4.64 -2.34 0.95
C VAL A 105 -4.43 -3.66 1.69
N LEU A 106 -3.55 -4.52 1.15
CA LEU A 106 -3.27 -5.85 1.70
C LEU A 106 -2.29 -5.83 2.88
N HIS A 107 -1.46 -4.80 3.00
CA HIS A 107 -0.33 -4.67 3.93
C HIS A 107 0.77 -5.69 3.72
N GLY A 108 0.95 -6.20 2.52
CA GLY A 108 1.99 -7.14 2.14
C GLY A 108 1.66 -7.90 0.86
N VAL A 109 2.49 -8.90 0.61
CA VAL A 109 2.30 -9.91 -0.44
C VAL A 109 2.58 -11.28 0.16
N LEU A 110 2.06 -12.35 -0.44
CA LEU A 110 2.36 -13.72 -0.06
C LEU A 110 3.87 -13.97 -0.24
N SER A 111 4.54 -14.37 0.82
CA SER A 111 5.96 -14.73 0.81
C SER A 111 6.20 -15.93 1.72
N PRO A 112 6.08 -17.17 1.19
CA PRO A 112 6.31 -18.37 1.98
C PRO A 112 7.73 -18.45 2.56
N LEU A 113 8.71 -17.85 1.89
CA LEU A 113 10.09 -17.81 2.37
C LEU A 113 10.24 -16.92 3.62
N ASP A 114 9.44 -15.85 3.72
CA ASP A 114 9.40 -14.97 4.87
C ASP A 114 8.33 -15.36 5.89
N GLY A 115 7.64 -16.48 5.67
CA GLY A 115 6.56 -16.97 6.51
C GLY A 115 5.25 -16.16 6.43
N ILE A 116 5.07 -15.33 5.38
CA ILE A 116 3.88 -14.49 5.18
C ILE A 116 2.83 -15.28 4.41
N GLY A 117 1.77 -15.68 5.11
CA GLY A 117 0.61 -16.37 4.56
C GLY A 117 -0.59 -15.45 4.30
N PRO A 118 -1.71 -16.01 3.80
CA PRO A 118 -2.93 -15.24 3.56
C PRO A 118 -3.52 -14.58 4.83
N ASP A 119 -3.33 -15.19 5.98
CA ASP A 119 -3.86 -14.73 7.26
C ASP A 119 -3.08 -13.53 7.83
N ASP A 120 -1.86 -13.32 7.34
CA ASP A 120 -1.03 -12.16 7.69
C ASP A 120 -1.40 -10.91 6.86
N LEU A 121 -2.24 -11.10 5.82
CA LEU A 121 -2.66 -10.06 4.89
C LEU A 121 -4.14 -9.73 5.07
N ARG A 122 -4.56 -8.56 4.59
CA ARG A 122 -5.97 -8.12 4.62
C ARG A 122 -6.81 -8.75 3.49
N VAL A 123 -6.63 -10.07 3.29
CA VAL A 123 -7.36 -10.82 2.24
C VAL A 123 -8.78 -11.13 2.69
N THR A 124 -8.97 -11.49 3.95
CA THR A 124 -10.30 -11.81 4.51
C THR A 124 -11.24 -10.63 4.40
N GLU A 125 -10.77 -9.41 4.68
CA GLU A 125 -11.54 -8.17 4.55
C GLU A 125 -11.89 -7.86 3.08
N LEU A 126 -10.97 -8.14 2.15
CA LEU A 126 -11.25 -8.00 0.70
C LEU A 126 -12.37 -8.95 0.26
N VAL A 127 -12.26 -10.22 0.62
CA VAL A 127 -13.25 -11.25 0.27
C VAL A 127 -14.62 -10.91 0.85
N ALA A 128 -14.67 -10.54 2.15
CA ALA A 128 -15.91 -10.12 2.81
C ALA A 128 -16.54 -8.91 2.11
N ARG A 129 -15.74 -7.92 1.71
CA ARG A 129 -16.18 -6.75 0.98
C ARG A 129 -16.73 -7.11 -0.41
N CYS A 130 -16.09 -8.03 -1.13
CA CYS A 130 -16.54 -8.50 -2.44
C CYS A 130 -17.81 -9.36 -2.37
N ALA A 131 -18.04 -10.05 -1.25
CA ALA A 131 -19.23 -10.84 -1.00
C ALA A 131 -20.45 -10.02 -0.53
N GLY A 132 -20.38 -8.68 -0.54
CA GLY A 132 -21.47 -7.82 -0.07
C GLY A 132 -21.52 -7.66 1.46
N GLY A 133 -20.37 -7.80 2.15
CA GLY A 133 -20.26 -7.64 3.59
C GLY A 133 -20.54 -6.21 4.08
N PRO A 134 -20.56 -5.98 5.41
CA PRO A 134 -21.04 -4.74 6.06
C PRO A 134 -20.29 -3.45 5.66
N ALA A 135 -19.17 -3.54 4.97
CA ALA A 135 -18.49 -2.39 4.37
C ALA A 135 -19.26 -1.75 3.20
N ALA A 136 -20.34 -2.38 2.73
CA ALA A 136 -21.30 -1.81 1.78
C ALA A 136 -22.39 -0.95 2.47
N ALA A 137 -22.40 -0.87 3.79
CA ALA A 137 -23.48 -0.30 4.59
C ALA A 137 -23.29 1.19 4.95
N ASP A 138 -22.70 2.00 4.07
CA ASP A 138 -22.60 3.46 4.25
C ASP A 138 -23.88 4.23 3.87
N GLY A 139 -25.02 3.55 3.79
CA GLY A 139 -26.35 4.17 3.66
C GLY A 139 -26.67 4.74 2.28
N SER A 140 -25.80 4.62 1.29
CA SER A 140 -26.11 4.96 -0.10
C SER A 140 -26.79 3.76 -0.77
N GLY A 141 -28.11 3.77 -0.82
CA GLY A 141 -29.00 2.69 -1.24
C GLY A 141 -28.93 2.30 -2.73
N GLY A 142 -27.77 2.03 -3.27
CA GLY A 142 -27.54 1.46 -4.58
C GLY A 142 -26.80 0.12 -4.48
N ASP A 143 -26.94 -0.74 -5.48
CA ASP A 143 -26.15 -1.97 -5.60
C ASP A 143 -24.65 -1.64 -5.69
N GLN A 144 -23.98 -1.63 -4.53
CA GLN A 144 -22.55 -1.32 -4.38
C GLN A 144 -21.68 -2.57 -4.53
N SER A 145 -22.19 -3.60 -5.20
CA SER A 145 -21.42 -4.80 -5.46
C SER A 145 -20.16 -4.49 -6.26
N ILE A 146 -19.03 -5.01 -5.79
CA ILE A 146 -17.75 -4.87 -6.50
C ILE A 146 -17.84 -5.73 -7.76
N ARG A 147 -17.73 -5.08 -8.93
CA ARG A 147 -17.75 -5.73 -10.24
C ARG A 147 -16.36 -6.07 -10.73
N GLU A 148 -15.38 -5.27 -10.35
CA GLU A 148 -13.99 -5.42 -10.78
C GLU A 148 -13.01 -5.18 -9.66
N ALA A 149 -12.04 -6.08 -9.55
CA ALA A 149 -10.86 -5.93 -8.71
C ALA A 149 -9.61 -5.83 -9.61
N ILE A 150 -8.99 -4.65 -9.65
CA ILE A 150 -7.73 -4.40 -10.35
C ILE A 150 -6.60 -4.81 -9.42
N LEU A 151 -5.90 -5.90 -9.72
CA LEU A 151 -4.80 -6.41 -8.92
C LEU A 151 -3.52 -5.63 -9.27
N ALA A 152 -3.13 -4.70 -8.38
CA ALA A 152 -2.02 -3.78 -8.57
C ALA A 152 -0.85 -4.08 -7.62
N THR A 153 -0.65 -5.34 -7.26
CA THR A 153 0.58 -5.79 -6.57
C THR A 153 1.78 -5.64 -7.50
N SER A 154 3.00 -5.55 -6.94
CA SER A 154 4.23 -5.42 -7.73
C SER A 154 4.38 -6.58 -8.74
N PRO A 155 5.10 -6.39 -9.87
CA PRO A 155 5.37 -7.44 -10.84
C PRO A 155 6.51 -8.40 -10.41
N SER A 156 6.77 -8.52 -9.10
CA SER A 156 7.68 -9.52 -8.51
C SER A 156 7.03 -10.91 -8.48
N VAL A 157 7.82 -11.93 -8.18
CA VAL A 157 7.33 -13.32 -8.05
C VAL A 157 6.23 -13.40 -6.98
N GLU A 158 6.45 -12.78 -5.83
CA GLU A 158 5.52 -12.73 -4.71
C GLU A 158 4.25 -11.95 -5.06
N GLY A 159 4.41 -10.80 -5.72
CA GLY A 159 3.28 -9.98 -6.15
C GLY A 159 2.42 -10.66 -7.21
N GLU A 160 3.01 -11.39 -8.15
CA GLU A 160 2.27 -12.20 -9.13
C GLU A 160 1.58 -13.40 -8.47
N ALA A 161 2.27 -14.12 -7.57
CA ALA A 161 1.66 -15.21 -6.80
C ALA A 161 0.44 -14.73 -6.00
N THR A 162 0.56 -13.55 -5.37
CA THR A 162 -0.52 -12.89 -4.64
C THR A 162 -1.69 -12.57 -5.57
N ALA A 163 -1.41 -11.97 -6.74
CA ALA A 163 -2.45 -11.64 -7.72
C ALA A 163 -3.20 -12.90 -8.21
N VAL A 164 -2.48 -13.98 -8.54
CA VAL A 164 -3.09 -15.26 -8.95
C VAL A 164 -3.94 -15.86 -7.83
N TYR A 165 -3.46 -15.81 -6.60
CA TYR A 165 -4.20 -16.28 -5.43
C TYR A 165 -5.51 -15.51 -5.25
N LEU A 166 -5.44 -14.17 -5.26
CA LEU A 166 -6.63 -13.31 -5.14
C LEU A 166 -7.62 -13.53 -6.28
N ALA A 167 -7.15 -13.66 -7.53
CA ALA A 167 -8.02 -13.92 -8.67
C ALA A 167 -8.81 -15.23 -8.51
N LYS A 168 -8.19 -16.28 -7.93
CA LYS A 168 -8.87 -17.55 -7.62
C LYS A 168 -9.96 -17.38 -6.55
N LEU A 169 -9.73 -16.55 -5.54
CA LEU A 169 -10.71 -16.29 -4.48
C LEU A 169 -11.87 -15.42 -4.95
N LEU A 170 -11.62 -14.44 -5.83
CA LEU A 170 -12.61 -13.46 -6.26
C LEU A 170 -13.53 -14.00 -7.40
N ARG A 171 -13.02 -14.91 -8.23
CA ARG A 171 -13.79 -15.50 -9.33
C ARG A 171 -15.11 -16.14 -8.90
N PRO A 172 -15.18 -16.98 -7.85
CA PRO A 172 -16.44 -17.56 -7.38
C PRO A 172 -17.47 -16.54 -6.89
N LEU A 173 -17.00 -15.34 -6.51
CA LEU A 173 -17.86 -14.22 -6.06
C LEU A 173 -18.41 -13.40 -7.23
N GLY A 174 -18.13 -13.78 -8.48
CA GLY A 174 -18.56 -13.04 -9.67
C GLY A 174 -17.78 -11.75 -9.93
N VAL A 175 -16.68 -11.51 -9.20
CA VAL A 175 -15.85 -10.31 -9.38
C VAL A 175 -14.82 -10.55 -10.48
N ARG A 176 -14.79 -9.65 -11.46
CA ARG A 176 -13.78 -9.66 -12.52
C ARG A 176 -12.42 -9.22 -11.97
N ALA A 177 -11.47 -10.13 -11.91
CA ALA A 177 -10.09 -9.80 -11.54
C ALA A 177 -9.32 -9.37 -12.79
N THR A 178 -8.75 -8.17 -12.77
CA THR A 178 -7.88 -7.63 -13.82
C THR A 178 -6.49 -7.32 -13.24
N ARG A 179 -5.49 -7.20 -14.09
CA ARG A 179 -4.10 -6.91 -13.71
C ARG A 179 -3.68 -5.58 -14.32
N ILE A 180 -2.91 -4.78 -13.58
CA ILE A 180 -2.27 -3.60 -14.17
C ILE A 180 -1.38 -4.03 -15.34
N ALA A 181 -1.37 -3.22 -16.41
CA ALA A 181 -0.52 -3.47 -17.56
C ALA A 181 0.96 -3.38 -17.18
N THR A 182 1.75 -4.25 -17.79
CA THR A 182 3.21 -4.26 -17.69
C THR A 182 3.80 -3.98 -19.07
N GLY A 183 4.93 -3.26 -19.12
CA GLY A 183 5.57 -2.94 -20.40
C GLY A 183 6.68 -1.92 -20.26
N VAL A 184 7.20 -1.47 -21.38
CA VAL A 184 8.26 -0.45 -21.45
C VAL A 184 7.71 0.89 -20.93
N PRO A 185 8.40 1.57 -20.02
CA PRO A 185 7.95 2.86 -19.51
C PRO A 185 7.96 3.92 -20.62
N ILE A 186 7.02 4.87 -20.54
CA ILE A 186 6.92 5.99 -21.49
C ILE A 186 8.23 6.81 -21.46
N GLY A 187 8.82 7.05 -22.63
CA GLY A 187 10.08 7.75 -22.76
C GLY A 187 11.32 6.86 -22.55
N GLY A 188 11.14 5.57 -22.28
CA GLY A 188 12.25 4.61 -22.26
C GLY A 188 12.60 4.11 -23.66
N GLU A 189 13.89 3.99 -23.94
CA GLU A 189 14.39 3.36 -25.18
C GLU A 189 14.39 1.84 -25.04
N LEU A 190 14.03 1.12 -26.12
CA LEU A 190 13.90 -0.35 -26.11
C LEU A 190 15.22 -1.05 -25.78
N GLU A 191 16.35 -0.47 -26.18
CA GLU A 191 17.68 -1.08 -25.93
C GLU A 191 18.08 -1.14 -24.46
N TYR A 192 17.48 -0.27 -23.59
CA TYR A 192 17.75 -0.26 -22.15
C TYR A 192 16.73 -1.06 -21.35
N ALA A 193 15.67 -1.55 -21.99
CA ALA A 193 14.68 -2.38 -21.32
C ALA A 193 15.23 -3.81 -21.14
N ASP A 194 15.02 -4.39 -19.96
CA ASP A 194 15.39 -5.78 -19.73
C ASP A 194 14.54 -6.76 -20.56
N GLN A 195 15.07 -7.97 -20.77
CA GLN A 195 14.44 -8.97 -21.63
C GLN A 195 13.04 -9.38 -21.16
N VAL A 196 12.79 -9.43 -19.84
CA VAL A 196 11.51 -9.82 -19.28
C VAL A 196 10.47 -8.74 -19.54
N THR A 197 10.84 -7.46 -19.33
CA THR A 197 9.98 -6.32 -19.62
C THR A 197 9.61 -6.26 -21.11
N LEU A 198 10.57 -6.47 -22.02
CA LEU A 198 10.30 -6.51 -23.45
C LEU A 198 9.39 -7.68 -23.84
N ALA A 199 9.63 -8.86 -23.34
CA ALA A 199 8.78 -10.03 -23.59
C ALA A 199 7.33 -9.75 -23.14
N ARG A 200 7.14 -9.26 -21.92
CA ARG A 200 5.81 -8.90 -21.40
C ARG A 200 5.13 -7.78 -22.22
N ALA A 201 5.89 -6.80 -22.70
CA ALA A 201 5.36 -5.73 -23.55
C ALA A 201 4.86 -6.25 -24.91
N ILE A 202 5.58 -7.21 -25.50
CA ILE A 202 5.21 -7.86 -26.77
C ILE A 202 3.97 -8.75 -26.56
N ASP A 203 3.95 -9.53 -25.48
CA ASP A 203 2.80 -10.41 -25.17
C ASP A 203 1.53 -9.60 -24.87
N GLY A 204 1.67 -8.50 -24.15
CA GLY A 204 0.58 -7.58 -23.78
C GLY A 204 0.24 -6.52 -24.84
N ARG A 205 0.77 -6.63 -26.07
CA ARG A 205 0.54 -5.65 -27.14
C ARG A 205 -0.96 -5.50 -27.45
N ARG A 206 -1.36 -4.28 -27.77
CA ARG A 206 -2.74 -3.93 -28.12
C ARG A 206 -2.86 -3.64 -29.61
N GLU A 207 -4.00 -3.96 -30.14
CA GLU A 207 -4.39 -3.53 -31.48
C GLU A 207 -4.60 -2.00 -31.49
N MET A 208 -4.15 -1.31 -32.58
CA MET A 208 -4.25 0.14 -32.74
C MET A 208 -5.37 0.50 -33.70
#